data_f3bc3e4e2720e647ac7aebc363000644
#
_entry.id   f3bc3e4e2720e647ac7aebc363000644
#
_cell.length_a   1.000
_cell.length_b   1.000
_cell.length_c   1.000
_cell.angle_alpha   90.00
_cell.angle_beta   90.00
_cell.angle_gamma   90.00
#
_symmetry.space_group_name_H-M   'P 1'
#
loop_
_entity.id
_entity.type
_entity.pdbx_description
1 polymer ?
#
loop_
_entity_poly.entity_id
_entity_poly.type
_entity_poly.pdbx_seq_one_letter_code
_entity_poly.pdbx_strand_id
1 'polypeptide(L)'
;AIISMVMVTLFRDWGTLASVISTATLVAYLTGPTTVIALRKMGPKLHRPFRAGMLKFMAPFSFVLSSLAIYWAMWPTTAEVIFIIILGLPIYFFYEYKMNWKNTTKQIGGSLWIIVYLVILALLSFIGSKEFKGINLIHYPYDFLVIAIVALIFYYIGSSSYFESKYYKNAQKINKKMRKKLREERKREKAAKKAEKKAQKA
;
A
#
# COMPACT_ATOMS: atom_id res chain seq x y z
N ALA A 1 9.49 9.20 23.83
CA ALA A 1 9.34 10.43 24.65
C ALA A 1 9.73 11.69 23.88
N ILE A 2 10.97 11.82 23.34
CA ILE A 2 11.46 13.05 22.68
C ILE A 2 10.61 13.43 21.47
N ILE A 3 10.34 12.47 20.56
CA ILE A 3 9.51 12.70 19.36
C ILE A 3 8.10 13.16 19.75
N SER A 4 7.50 12.52 20.76
CA SER A 4 6.17 12.92 21.24
C SER A 4 6.17 14.34 21.81
N MET A 5 7.21 14.72 22.54
CA MET A 5 7.36 16.06 23.10
C MET A 5 7.50 17.11 21.98
N VAL A 6 8.30 16.82 20.95
CA VAL A 6 8.43 17.69 19.77
C VAL A 6 7.10 17.83 19.03
N MET A 7 6.33 16.74 18.85
CA MET A 7 5.03 16.80 18.20
C MET A 7 4.01 17.64 18.99
N VAL A 8 3.97 17.52 20.31
CA VAL A 8 3.06 18.33 21.16
C VAL A 8 3.44 19.82 21.15
N THR A 9 4.74 20.14 21.04
CA THR A 9 5.18 21.55 20.96
C THR A 9 4.90 22.18 19.60
N LEU A 10 4.95 21.40 18.51
CA LEU A 10 4.63 21.85 17.16
C LEU A 10 3.12 22.02 16.96
N PHE A 11 2.33 21.08 17.46
CA PHE A 11 0.88 21.07 17.31
C PHE A 11 0.21 21.33 18.67
N ARG A 12 0.07 22.62 19.01
CA ARG A 12 -0.46 23.06 20.33
C ARG A 12 -1.94 22.80 20.51
N ASP A 13 -2.68 22.67 19.40
CA ASP A 13 -4.12 22.42 19.43
C ASP A 13 -4.43 20.94 19.29
N TRP A 14 -5.30 20.41 20.14
CA TRP A 14 -5.71 19.01 20.14
C TRP A 14 -6.40 18.59 18.83
N GLY A 15 -7.22 19.48 18.25
CA GLY A 15 -7.90 19.24 16.98
C GLY A 15 -6.92 19.06 15.84
N THR A 16 -5.90 19.90 15.76
CA THR A 16 -4.82 19.83 14.76
C THR A 16 -4.02 18.54 14.93
N LEU A 17 -3.66 18.17 16.18
CA LEU A 17 -2.91 16.95 16.44
C LEU A 17 -3.72 15.69 16.03
N ALA A 18 -5.00 15.65 16.35
CA ALA A 18 -5.89 14.55 15.94
C ALA A 18 -6.03 14.46 14.41
N SER A 19 -6.12 15.59 13.72
CA SER A 19 -6.16 15.66 12.25
C SER A 19 -4.86 15.14 11.61
N VAL A 20 -3.70 15.50 12.16
CA VAL A 20 -2.40 15.00 11.72
C VAL A 20 -2.29 13.49 11.88
N ILE A 21 -2.69 12.95 13.03
CA ILE A 21 -2.68 11.49 13.29
C ILE A 21 -3.60 10.76 12.31
N SER A 22 -4.81 11.27 12.12
CA SER A 22 -5.79 10.68 11.20
C SER A 22 -5.28 10.67 9.75
N THR A 23 -4.73 11.79 9.29
CA THR A 23 -4.16 11.92 7.93
C THR A 23 -2.95 11.01 7.73
N ALA A 24 -2.05 10.92 8.71
CA ALA A 24 -0.90 10.00 8.67
C ALA A 24 -1.36 8.52 8.57
N THR A 25 -2.43 8.16 9.28
CA THR A 25 -3.04 6.83 9.19
C THR A 25 -3.62 6.55 7.81
N LEU A 26 -4.29 7.53 7.18
CA LEU A 26 -4.80 7.41 5.82
C LEU A 26 -3.66 7.21 4.80
N VAL A 27 -2.53 7.90 4.96
CA VAL A 27 -1.34 7.69 4.11
C VAL A 27 -0.79 6.27 4.26
N ALA A 28 -0.79 5.70 5.47
CA ALA A 28 -0.41 4.31 5.68
C ALA A 28 -1.35 3.34 4.94
N TYR A 29 -2.67 3.58 4.99
CA TYR A 29 -3.65 2.75 4.28
C TYR A 29 -3.57 2.87 2.76
N LEU A 30 -3.09 3.99 2.22
CA LEU A 30 -2.92 4.23 0.80
C LEU A 30 -2.05 3.16 0.12
N THR A 31 -1.03 2.62 0.83
CA THR A 31 -0.13 1.60 0.29
C THR A 31 -0.77 0.21 0.18
N GLY A 32 -1.83 -0.07 0.94
CA GLY A 32 -2.48 -1.38 1.00
C GLY A 32 -2.99 -1.90 -0.34
N PRO A 33 -3.82 -1.15 -1.08
CA PRO A 33 -4.38 -1.57 -2.36
C PRO A 33 -3.33 -1.90 -3.42
N THR A 34 -2.27 -1.08 -3.53
CA THR A 34 -1.16 -1.30 -4.46
C THR A 34 -0.35 -2.53 -4.09
N THR A 35 -0.05 -2.71 -2.81
CA THR A 35 0.70 -3.84 -2.27
C THR A 35 -0.03 -5.17 -2.52
N VAL A 36 -1.34 -5.22 -2.30
CA VAL A 36 -2.13 -6.44 -2.53
C VAL A 36 -2.09 -6.87 -3.99
N ILE A 37 -2.18 -5.94 -4.94
CA ILE A 37 -2.08 -6.24 -6.36
C ILE A 37 -0.65 -6.64 -6.76
N ALA A 38 0.36 -5.92 -6.27
CA ALA A 38 1.77 -6.25 -6.49
C ALA A 38 2.09 -7.68 -6.00
N LEU A 39 1.65 -8.06 -4.80
CA LEU A 39 1.79 -9.42 -4.26
C LEU A 39 1.04 -10.48 -5.08
N ARG A 40 -0.09 -10.13 -5.71
CA ARG A 40 -0.79 -11.06 -6.61
C ARG A 40 -0.04 -11.25 -7.93
N LYS A 41 0.55 -10.19 -8.48
CA LYS A 41 1.39 -10.26 -9.68
C LYS A 41 2.67 -11.05 -9.42
N MET A 42 3.35 -10.82 -8.28
CA MET A 42 4.56 -11.57 -7.91
C MET A 42 4.30 -13.06 -7.68
N GLY A 43 3.17 -13.39 -7.07
CA GLY A 43 2.86 -14.78 -6.65
C GLY A 43 1.53 -15.34 -7.15
N PRO A 44 1.32 -15.48 -8.47
CA PRO A 44 0.03 -15.97 -8.99
C PRO A 44 -0.31 -17.39 -8.55
N LYS A 45 0.72 -18.20 -8.24
CA LYS A 45 0.60 -19.61 -7.83
C LYS A 45 0.63 -19.84 -6.32
N LEU A 46 0.72 -18.79 -5.50
CA LEU A 46 0.67 -18.94 -4.04
C LEU A 46 -0.71 -19.42 -3.58
N HIS A 47 -0.73 -20.34 -2.62
CA HIS A 47 -1.96 -20.75 -1.98
C HIS A 47 -2.51 -19.60 -1.14
N ARG A 48 -3.76 -19.22 -1.40
CA ARG A 48 -4.47 -18.18 -0.65
C ARG A 48 -5.74 -18.79 -0.11
N PRO A 49 -5.91 -18.86 1.22
CA PRO A 49 -7.15 -19.39 1.82
C PRO A 49 -8.36 -18.54 1.43
N PHE A 50 -8.18 -17.22 1.32
CA PHE A 50 -9.23 -16.29 0.90
C PHE A 50 -8.89 -15.60 -0.42
N ARG A 51 -9.88 -15.48 -1.32
CA ARG A 51 -9.76 -14.76 -2.59
C ARG A 51 -10.90 -13.76 -2.71
N ALA A 52 -10.62 -12.48 -2.52
CA ALA A 52 -11.60 -11.43 -2.82
C ALA A 52 -11.89 -11.41 -4.33
N GLY A 53 -13.15 -11.57 -4.70
CA GLY A 53 -13.58 -11.73 -6.11
C GLY A 53 -13.36 -10.46 -6.93
N MET A 54 -13.85 -9.31 -6.46
CA MET A 54 -13.84 -8.04 -7.18
C MET A 54 -12.58 -7.17 -6.92
N LEU A 55 -11.45 -7.77 -6.51
CA LEU A 55 -10.26 -7.00 -6.12
C LEU A 55 -9.74 -6.07 -7.21
N LYS A 56 -9.91 -6.43 -8.48
CA LYS A 56 -9.47 -5.60 -9.62
C LYS A 56 -10.15 -4.23 -9.65
N PHE A 57 -11.39 -4.13 -9.16
CA PHE A 57 -12.15 -2.88 -9.06
C PHE A 57 -12.03 -2.26 -7.68
N MET A 58 -12.08 -3.07 -6.62
CA MET A 58 -12.03 -2.56 -5.24
C MET A 58 -10.68 -1.93 -4.90
N ALA A 59 -9.57 -2.46 -5.41
CA ALA A 59 -8.25 -1.93 -5.08
C ALA A 59 -8.01 -0.51 -5.67
N PRO A 60 -8.23 -0.23 -6.97
CA PRO A 60 -8.12 1.14 -7.47
C PRO A 60 -9.14 2.09 -6.84
N PHE A 61 -10.38 1.62 -6.61
CA PHE A 61 -11.41 2.42 -5.95
C PHE A 61 -11.02 2.80 -4.52
N SER A 62 -10.51 1.84 -3.74
CA SER A 62 -10.01 2.10 -2.38
C SER A 62 -8.83 3.08 -2.37
N PHE A 63 -7.92 2.99 -3.35
CA PHE A 63 -6.80 3.91 -3.48
C PHE A 63 -7.28 5.34 -3.76
N VAL A 64 -8.24 5.51 -4.67
CA VAL A 64 -8.84 6.82 -5.00
C VAL A 64 -9.55 7.39 -3.78
N LEU A 65 -10.37 6.60 -3.08
CA LEU A 65 -11.07 7.06 -1.88
C LEU A 65 -10.11 7.48 -0.76
N SER A 66 -9.02 6.72 -0.55
CA SER A 66 -7.99 7.10 0.43
C SER A 66 -7.30 8.41 0.05
N SER A 67 -7.06 8.63 -1.24
CA SER A 67 -6.46 9.87 -1.75
C SER A 67 -7.38 11.08 -1.55
N LEU A 68 -8.68 10.91 -1.82
CA LEU A 68 -9.69 11.94 -1.56
C LEU A 68 -9.83 12.22 -0.06
N ALA A 69 -9.77 11.19 0.78
CA ALA A 69 -9.81 11.37 2.23
C ALA A 69 -8.59 12.15 2.76
N ILE A 70 -7.40 11.94 2.18
CA ILE A 70 -6.20 12.73 2.51
C ILE A 70 -6.37 14.19 2.04
N TYR A 71 -6.96 14.42 0.86
CA TYR A 71 -7.26 15.77 0.37
C TYR A 71 -8.24 16.51 1.30
N TRP A 72 -9.21 15.80 1.87
CA TRP A 72 -10.18 16.35 2.85
C TRP A 72 -9.54 16.79 4.18
N ALA A 73 -8.30 16.41 4.46
CA ALA A 73 -7.58 16.95 5.60
C ALA A 73 -7.30 18.46 5.48
N MET A 74 -7.52 19.02 4.28
CA MET A 74 -7.35 20.42 3.93
C MET A 74 -5.90 20.92 3.99
N TRP A 75 -5.64 22.00 3.26
CA TRP A 75 -4.39 22.75 3.39
C TRP A 75 -4.40 23.56 4.71
N PRO A 76 -3.30 23.68 5.50
CA PRO A 76 -1.96 23.13 5.25
C PRO A 76 -1.74 21.72 5.83
N THR A 77 -2.68 21.13 6.56
CA THR A 77 -2.50 19.86 7.29
C THR A 77 -1.98 18.72 6.40
N THR A 78 -2.51 18.62 5.18
CA THR A 78 -2.03 17.62 4.20
C THR A 78 -0.55 17.77 3.91
N ALA A 79 -0.07 18.99 3.72
CA ALA A 79 1.36 19.25 3.44
C ALA A 79 2.24 19.01 4.67
N GLU A 80 1.78 19.40 5.86
CA GLU A 80 2.49 19.18 7.13
C GLU A 80 2.74 17.69 7.38
N VAL A 81 1.71 16.87 7.21
CA VAL A 81 1.83 15.41 7.38
C VAL A 81 2.79 14.82 6.35
N ILE A 82 2.69 15.22 5.09
CA ILE A 82 3.59 14.74 4.03
C ILE A 82 5.02 15.18 4.30
N PHE A 83 5.23 16.40 4.76
CA PHE A 83 6.55 16.91 5.14
C PHE A 83 7.17 16.10 6.30
N ILE A 84 6.38 15.77 7.33
CA ILE A 84 6.83 14.92 8.45
C ILE A 84 7.24 13.53 7.95
N ILE A 85 6.49 12.95 7.01
CA ILE A 85 6.83 11.65 6.42
C ILE A 85 8.15 11.73 5.64
N ILE A 86 8.35 12.81 4.87
CA ILE A 86 9.58 13.04 4.12
C ILE A 86 10.78 13.25 5.07
N LEU A 87 10.60 13.93 6.21
CA LEU A 87 11.62 14.05 7.26
C LEU A 87 12.04 12.70 7.87
N GLY A 88 11.22 11.66 7.73
CA GLY A 88 11.60 10.30 8.09
C GLY A 88 12.60 9.64 7.13
N LEU A 89 12.73 10.13 5.88
CA LEU A 89 13.64 9.56 4.88
C LEU A 89 15.13 9.60 5.28
N PRO A 90 15.69 10.67 5.86
CA PRO A 90 17.07 10.69 6.34
C PRO A 90 17.35 9.58 7.34
N ILE A 91 16.39 9.26 8.23
CA ILE A 91 16.52 8.17 9.19
C ILE A 91 16.59 6.83 8.46
N TYR A 92 15.72 6.62 7.46
CA TYR A 92 15.76 5.44 6.60
C TYR A 92 17.11 5.29 5.89
N PHE A 93 17.63 6.34 5.27
CA PHE A 93 18.92 6.32 4.59
C PHE A 93 20.09 6.05 5.54
N PHE A 94 20.04 6.57 6.77
CA PHE A 94 21.05 6.30 7.79
C PHE A 94 21.10 4.80 8.16
N TYR A 95 19.94 4.18 8.35
CA TYR A 95 19.87 2.73 8.64
C TYR A 95 20.32 1.89 7.44
N GLU A 96 19.95 2.27 6.24
CA GLU A 96 20.32 1.56 5.02
C GLU A 96 21.84 1.64 4.76
N TYR A 97 22.45 2.81 5.03
CA TYR A 97 23.90 2.99 5.02
C TYR A 97 24.60 2.01 5.99
N LYS A 98 24.10 1.89 7.20
CA LYS A 98 24.61 0.95 8.22
C LYS A 98 24.47 -0.51 7.81
N MET A 99 23.51 -0.85 6.96
CA MET A 99 23.25 -2.20 6.43
C MET A 99 23.99 -2.52 5.12
N ASN A 100 24.98 -1.71 4.72
CA ASN A 100 25.82 -1.91 3.52
C ASN A 100 25.06 -1.90 2.18
N TRP A 101 24.01 -1.12 2.02
CA TRP A 101 23.31 -0.85 0.75
C TRP A 101 22.92 -2.11 -0.06
N LYS A 102 22.66 -3.21 0.60
CA LYS A 102 22.48 -4.56 -0.02
C LYS A 102 21.20 -4.71 -0.84
N ASN A 103 20.69 -3.96 -1.62
CA ASN A 103 19.53 -3.98 -2.53
C ASN A 103 18.81 -2.63 -2.59
N THR A 104 19.42 -1.59 -2.04
CA THR A 104 18.85 -0.26 -1.87
C THR A 104 18.37 0.33 -3.18
N THR A 105 19.17 0.21 -4.25
CA THR A 105 18.80 0.74 -5.58
C THR A 105 17.48 0.14 -6.09
N LYS A 106 17.23 -1.16 -5.84
CA LYS A 106 15.99 -1.82 -6.24
C LYS A 106 14.82 -1.46 -5.32
N GLN A 107 15.09 -1.26 -4.03
CA GLN A 107 14.08 -0.85 -3.06
C GLN A 107 13.65 0.60 -3.29
N ILE A 108 14.61 1.51 -3.50
CA ILE A 108 14.34 2.91 -3.83
C ILE A 108 13.54 3.00 -5.14
N GLY A 109 13.95 2.29 -6.20
CA GLY A 109 13.21 2.26 -7.45
C GLY A 109 11.77 1.74 -7.31
N GLY A 110 11.54 0.79 -6.37
CA GLY A 110 10.21 0.27 -6.07
C GLY A 110 9.34 1.17 -5.20
N SER A 111 9.95 2.10 -4.43
CA SER A 111 9.23 2.96 -3.49
C SER A 111 9.18 4.45 -3.92
N LEU A 112 9.98 4.88 -4.87
CA LEU A 112 10.05 6.27 -5.30
C LEU A 112 8.71 6.84 -5.75
N TRP A 113 7.88 6.02 -6.39
CA TRP A 113 6.56 6.42 -6.88
C TRP A 113 5.66 6.97 -5.77
N ILE A 114 5.72 6.41 -4.54
CA ILE A 114 4.86 6.87 -3.44
C ILE A 114 5.29 8.24 -2.94
N ILE A 115 6.61 8.51 -2.88
CA ILE A 115 7.14 9.81 -2.47
C ILE A 115 6.72 10.88 -3.47
N VAL A 116 6.91 10.60 -4.77
CA VAL A 116 6.47 11.51 -5.85
C VAL A 116 4.97 11.74 -5.79
N TYR A 117 4.20 10.68 -5.57
CA TYR A 117 2.74 10.79 -5.43
C TYR A 117 2.31 11.66 -4.26
N LEU A 118 2.93 11.49 -3.08
CA LEU A 118 2.62 12.31 -1.90
C LEU A 118 2.94 13.78 -2.15
N VAL A 119 4.07 14.09 -2.79
CA VAL A 119 4.42 15.48 -3.16
C VAL A 119 3.37 16.06 -4.12
N ILE A 120 2.96 15.30 -5.14
CA ILE A 120 1.92 15.74 -6.07
C ILE A 120 0.58 15.95 -5.34
N LEU A 121 0.23 15.08 -4.41
CA LEU A 121 -1.00 15.21 -3.62
C LEU A 121 -0.97 16.47 -2.73
N ALA A 122 0.19 16.81 -2.13
CA ALA A 122 0.38 18.07 -1.41
C ALA A 122 0.22 19.28 -2.33
N LEU A 123 0.80 19.24 -3.52
CA LEU A 123 0.65 20.30 -4.52
C LEU A 123 -0.81 20.45 -4.99
N LEU A 124 -1.52 19.34 -5.24
CA LEU A 124 -2.93 19.36 -5.58
C LEU A 124 -3.79 19.92 -4.45
N SER A 125 -3.45 19.64 -3.19
CA SER A 125 -4.13 20.25 -2.03
C SER A 125 -3.89 21.77 -1.97
N PHE A 126 -2.69 22.22 -2.32
CA PHE A 126 -2.38 23.65 -2.38
C PHE A 126 -3.13 24.39 -3.49
N ILE A 127 -3.15 23.85 -4.72
CA ILE A 127 -3.80 24.49 -5.88
C ILE A 127 -5.31 24.24 -5.95
N GLY A 128 -5.84 23.38 -5.09
CA GLY A 128 -7.23 22.99 -5.03
C GLY A 128 -8.20 24.13 -4.67
N SER A 129 -9.45 23.79 -4.48
CA SER A 129 -10.53 24.76 -4.23
C SER A 129 -10.38 25.47 -2.88
N LYS A 130 -10.99 26.67 -2.78
CA LYS A 130 -11.06 27.43 -1.53
C LYS A 130 -11.78 26.69 -0.41
N GLU A 131 -12.70 25.82 -0.74
CA GLU A 131 -13.44 24.99 0.22
C GLU A 131 -12.50 24.09 1.04
N PHE A 132 -11.39 23.66 0.43
CA PHE A 132 -10.32 22.89 1.05
C PHE A 132 -9.08 23.73 1.39
N LYS A 133 -9.27 25.06 1.53
CA LYS A 133 -8.22 26.04 1.88
C LYS A 133 -7.07 26.13 0.86
N GLY A 134 -7.29 25.67 -0.38
CA GLY A 134 -6.37 25.87 -1.50
C GLY A 134 -6.47 27.27 -2.10
N ILE A 135 -5.57 27.59 -3.04
CA ILE A 135 -5.54 28.88 -3.74
C ILE A 135 -6.63 29.01 -4.82
N ASN A 136 -7.47 28.00 -5.01
CA ASN A 136 -8.59 27.99 -5.95
C ASN A 136 -8.20 28.07 -7.45
N LEU A 137 -7.06 27.50 -7.80
CA LEU A 137 -6.69 27.36 -9.19
C LEU A 137 -7.56 26.30 -9.89
N ILE A 138 -7.88 25.23 -9.16
CA ILE A 138 -8.83 24.20 -9.58
C ILE A 138 -10.11 24.38 -8.75
N HIS A 139 -11.22 24.69 -9.42
CA HIS A 139 -12.51 24.95 -8.76
C HIS A 139 -13.22 23.64 -8.39
N TYR A 140 -13.98 23.67 -7.30
CA TYR A 140 -14.91 22.61 -6.98
C TYR A 140 -15.99 22.46 -8.09
N PRO A 141 -16.36 21.23 -8.50
CA PRO A 141 -15.91 19.91 -8.04
C PRO A 141 -14.79 19.30 -8.88
N TYR A 142 -14.17 20.05 -9.79
CA TYR A 142 -13.14 19.52 -10.71
C TYR A 142 -11.87 19.06 -10.01
N ASP A 143 -11.57 19.60 -8.82
CA ASP A 143 -10.46 19.19 -7.98
C ASP A 143 -10.55 17.69 -7.60
N PHE A 144 -11.73 17.19 -7.24
CA PHE A 144 -11.93 15.76 -6.98
C PHE A 144 -11.64 14.88 -8.20
N LEU A 145 -12.06 15.35 -9.38
CA LEU A 145 -11.86 14.61 -10.62
C LEU A 145 -10.36 14.54 -10.96
N VAL A 146 -9.64 15.65 -10.82
CA VAL A 146 -8.18 15.70 -11.04
C VAL A 146 -7.47 14.76 -10.07
N ILE A 147 -7.80 14.80 -8.78
CA ILE A 147 -7.22 13.91 -7.77
C ILE A 147 -7.53 12.45 -8.10
N ALA A 148 -8.74 12.12 -8.48
CA ALA A 148 -9.13 10.76 -8.85
C ALA A 148 -8.33 10.23 -10.05
N ILE A 149 -8.13 11.05 -11.09
CA ILE A 149 -7.34 10.68 -12.27
C ILE A 149 -5.87 10.45 -11.88
N VAL A 150 -5.28 11.40 -11.16
CA VAL A 150 -3.88 11.30 -10.70
C VAL A 150 -3.71 10.08 -9.80
N ALA A 151 -4.64 9.84 -8.88
CA ALA A 151 -4.63 8.67 -8.02
C ALA A 151 -4.66 7.35 -8.82
N LEU A 152 -5.51 7.25 -9.85
CA LEU A 152 -5.55 6.07 -10.72
C LEU A 152 -4.23 5.85 -11.46
N ILE A 153 -3.62 6.90 -12.00
CA ILE A 153 -2.32 6.81 -12.69
C ILE A 153 -1.27 6.26 -11.72
N PHE A 154 -1.14 6.85 -10.53
CA PHE A 154 -0.17 6.42 -9.53
C PHE A 154 -0.48 5.04 -8.92
N TYR A 155 -1.75 4.66 -8.82
CA TYR A 155 -2.13 3.30 -8.46
C TYR A 155 -1.56 2.27 -9.44
N TYR A 156 -1.69 2.49 -10.75
CA TYR A 156 -1.15 1.58 -11.77
C TYR A 156 0.38 1.56 -11.77
N ILE A 157 1.03 2.70 -11.59
CA ILE A 157 2.49 2.79 -11.43
C ILE A 157 2.91 1.99 -10.20
N GLY A 158 2.32 2.25 -9.03
CA GLY A 158 2.64 1.58 -7.78
C GLY A 158 2.38 0.08 -7.81
N SER A 159 1.27 -0.35 -8.40
CA SER A 159 0.94 -1.77 -8.54
C SER A 159 1.89 -2.54 -9.49
N SER A 160 2.70 -1.82 -10.28
CA SER A 160 3.68 -2.38 -11.21
C SER A 160 5.12 -2.19 -10.72
N SER A 161 5.35 -1.29 -9.77
CA SER A 161 6.65 -0.99 -9.18
C SER A 161 6.99 -1.96 -8.05
N TYR A 162 7.19 -3.23 -8.35
CA TYR A 162 7.59 -4.25 -7.41
C TYR A 162 8.89 -4.93 -7.83
N PHE A 163 9.67 -5.43 -6.86
CA PHE A 163 10.84 -6.26 -7.16
C PHE A 163 10.75 -7.61 -6.46
N GLU A 164 11.24 -8.65 -7.13
CA GLU A 164 11.31 -10.00 -6.57
C GLU A 164 12.57 -10.19 -5.73
N SER A 165 12.43 -10.30 -4.41
CA SER A 165 13.54 -10.64 -3.54
C SER A 165 13.93 -12.11 -3.65
N LYS A 166 15.20 -12.45 -3.32
CA LYS A 166 15.66 -13.87 -3.22
C LYS A 166 14.81 -14.67 -2.23
N TYR A 167 14.39 -14.04 -1.14
CA TYR A 167 13.53 -14.65 -0.13
C TYR A 167 12.19 -15.09 -0.72
N TYR A 168 11.59 -14.24 -1.54
CA TYR A 168 10.32 -14.53 -2.19
C TYR A 168 10.42 -15.69 -3.20
N LYS A 169 11.50 -15.75 -4.00
CA LYS A 169 11.78 -16.88 -4.90
C LYS A 169 11.92 -18.19 -4.15
N ASN A 170 12.57 -18.18 -2.98
CA ASN A 170 12.67 -19.35 -2.12
C ASN A 170 11.32 -19.75 -1.53
N ALA A 171 10.52 -18.81 -1.05
CA ALA A 171 9.17 -19.06 -0.57
C ALA A 171 8.27 -19.68 -1.65
N GLN A 172 8.37 -19.24 -2.90
CA GLN A 172 7.67 -19.85 -4.03
C GLN A 172 8.09 -21.32 -4.25
N LYS A 173 9.40 -21.62 -4.18
CA LYS A 173 9.92 -23.00 -4.34
C LYS A 173 9.38 -23.92 -3.24
N ILE A 174 9.40 -23.45 -1.99
CA ILE A 174 8.87 -24.20 -0.82
C ILE A 174 7.37 -24.45 -1.00
N ASN A 175 6.60 -23.44 -1.37
CA ASN A 175 5.17 -23.56 -1.59
C ASN A 175 4.83 -24.53 -2.74
N LYS A 176 5.62 -24.52 -3.83
CA LYS A 176 5.46 -25.49 -4.92
C LYS A 176 5.67 -26.94 -4.45
N LYS A 177 6.70 -27.18 -3.61
CA LYS A 177 6.96 -28.50 -3.02
C LYS A 177 5.79 -28.94 -2.11
N MET A 178 5.32 -28.05 -1.25
CA MET A 178 4.22 -28.32 -0.33
C MET A 178 2.90 -28.63 -1.07
N ARG A 179 2.59 -27.89 -2.11
CA ARG A 179 1.42 -28.15 -2.97
C ARG A 179 1.47 -29.51 -3.67
N LYS A 180 2.69 -29.96 -4.06
CA LYS A 180 2.85 -31.29 -4.66
C LYS A 180 2.57 -32.37 -3.64
N LYS A 181 3.12 -32.27 -2.42
CA LYS A 181 2.83 -33.20 -1.32
C LYS A 181 1.33 -33.30 -0.99
N LEU A 182 0.68 -32.14 -0.79
CA LEU A 182 -0.76 -32.09 -0.52
C LEU A 182 -1.63 -32.71 -1.64
N ARG A 183 -1.22 -32.59 -2.90
CA ARG A 183 -1.91 -33.24 -4.01
C ARG A 183 -1.73 -34.76 -3.97
N GLU A 184 -0.57 -35.25 -3.62
CA GLU A 184 -0.29 -36.68 -3.49
C GLU A 184 -1.06 -37.30 -2.32
N GLU A 185 -1.09 -36.63 -1.17
CA GLU A 185 -1.91 -37.02 -0.01
C GLU A 185 -3.40 -37.11 -0.35
N ARG A 186 -3.95 -36.05 -0.97
CA ARG A 186 -5.37 -36.08 -1.42
C ARG A 186 -5.67 -37.19 -2.43
N LYS A 187 -4.71 -37.55 -3.29
CA LYS A 187 -4.90 -38.69 -4.21
C LYS A 187 -4.90 -40.01 -3.45
N ARG A 188 -4.02 -40.18 -2.45
CA ARG A 188 -3.98 -41.37 -1.59
C ARG A 188 -5.25 -41.49 -0.77
N GLU A 189 -5.74 -40.43 -0.15
CA GLU A 189 -7.03 -40.44 0.59
C GLU A 189 -8.22 -40.81 -0.31
N LYS A 190 -8.28 -40.24 -1.53
CA LYS A 190 -9.36 -40.59 -2.48
C LYS A 190 -9.26 -42.03 -2.93
N ALA A 191 -8.07 -42.60 -3.12
CA ALA A 191 -7.88 -44.00 -3.48
C ALA A 191 -8.28 -44.93 -2.33
N ALA A 192 -7.88 -44.59 -1.08
CA ALA A 192 -8.29 -45.35 0.11
C ALA A 192 -9.79 -45.36 0.31
N LYS A 193 -10.49 -44.21 0.24
CA LYS A 193 -11.95 -44.12 0.32
C LYS A 193 -12.65 -44.88 -0.80
N LYS A 194 -12.05 -44.99 -1.99
CA LYS A 194 -12.61 -45.75 -3.10
C LYS A 194 -12.43 -47.25 -2.90
N ALA A 195 -11.34 -47.68 -2.30
CA ALA A 195 -11.08 -49.08 -1.93
C ALA A 195 -12.04 -49.53 -0.83
N GLU A 196 -12.22 -48.73 0.21
CA GLU A 196 -13.14 -48.96 1.32
C GLU A 196 -14.62 -49.13 0.85
N LYS A 197 -15.06 -48.24 -0.05
CA LYS A 197 -16.39 -48.33 -0.66
C LYS A 197 -16.58 -49.57 -1.55
N LYS A 198 -15.49 -50.07 -2.16
CA LYS A 198 -15.56 -51.32 -2.92
C LYS A 198 -15.62 -52.54 -2.00
N ALA A 199 -14.88 -52.53 -0.90
CA ALA A 199 -14.91 -53.60 0.11
C ALA A 199 -16.27 -53.71 0.84
N GLN A 200 -16.97 -52.59 1.05
CA GLN A 200 -18.32 -52.57 1.64
C GLN A 200 -19.44 -53.05 0.69
N LYS A 201 -19.15 -53.14 -0.61
CA LYS A 201 -20.15 -53.57 -1.62
C LYS A 201 -19.97 -55.04 -2.10
N ALA A 202 -18.89 -55.68 -1.68
CA ALA A 202 -18.58 -57.08 -1.88
C ALA A 202 -19.00 -57.91 -0.66
#